data_ec77ff8dbb0bb451c8cb1300fc1637b1
#
_entry.id   ec77ff8dbb0bb451c8cb1300fc1637b1
#
_cell.length_a   1.000
_cell.length_b   1.000
_cell.length_c   1.000
_cell.angle_alpha   90.00
_cell.angle_beta   90.00
_cell.angle_gamma   90.00
#
_symmetry.space_group_name_H-M   'P 1'
#
loop_
_entity.id
_entity.type
_entity.pdbx_description
1 polymer ?
#
loop_
_entity_poly.entity_id
_entity_poly.type
_entity_poly.pdbx_seq_one_letter_code
_entity_poly.pdbx_strand_id
1 'polypeptide(L)'
;MLIEATMINGRSNLLAKTFNEEITMQRIRKAVIPAAGFGTRFLPATKAQPKEMLPIVDTPAIQYIVKEALDSGIEEILIITGRNKRAIEDHFDSSVELELLLQSQGKNKQLAMIKDLADIKVHFIRQKAPRGLGDAVLCAKAFIGDEPFAVLLGDDIVYNPENPCLKQLIECYDEHPGIILGAQFVPEDKVSSYGIVSGEALADNLYRVHNLVEKPKKEDAPSRLAVLGRYILTPDIFNILENTKPGVGNEVQLTDALAASKTNTYALAYEGIRYDTGDKLGYLKATVEYALRNEELGENFKAYLKELDLE
;
A
#
# COMPACT_ATOMS: atom_id res chain seq x y z
N MET A 1 -14.33 -47.62 -48.44
CA MET A 1 -13.48 -47.73 -47.25
C MET A 1 -12.49 -46.58 -47.22
N LEU A 2 -12.97 -45.31 -47.32
CA LEU A 2 -12.12 -44.08 -47.37
C LEU A 2 -12.82 -42.85 -46.78
N ILE A 3 -13.91 -43.02 -46.00
CA ILE A 3 -14.68 -41.89 -45.43
C ILE A 3 -14.58 -41.82 -43.87
N GLU A 4 -14.05 -42.87 -43.19
CA GLU A 4 -13.97 -42.86 -41.70
C GLU A 4 -12.66 -42.29 -41.09
N ALA A 5 -11.65 -42.06 -41.92
CA ALA A 5 -10.35 -41.55 -41.40
C ALA A 5 -10.30 -40.03 -41.21
N THR A 6 -11.27 -39.27 -41.78
CA THR A 6 -11.23 -37.77 -41.75
C THR A 6 -11.95 -37.17 -40.55
N MET A 7 -12.78 -37.93 -39.85
CA MET A 7 -13.55 -37.43 -38.69
C MET A 7 -12.82 -37.53 -37.34
N ILE A 8 -11.77 -38.32 -37.24
CA ILE A 8 -11.01 -38.51 -35.98
C ILE A 8 -9.94 -37.40 -35.78
N ASN A 9 -9.40 -36.84 -36.88
CA ASN A 9 -8.41 -35.75 -36.79
C ASN A 9 -9.01 -34.37 -36.53
N GLY A 10 -10.31 -34.16 -36.80
CA GLY A 10 -11.00 -32.90 -36.54
C GLY A 10 -11.35 -32.66 -35.06
N ARG A 11 -11.56 -33.73 -34.29
CA ARG A 11 -11.88 -33.61 -32.84
C ARG A 11 -10.64 -33.47 -31.97
N SER A 12 -9.50 -33.98 -32.36
CA SER A 12 -8.22 -33.80 -31.62
C SER A 12 -7.68 -32.38 -31.73
N ASN A 13 -7.90 -31.69 -32.87
CA ASN A 13 -7.47 -30.32 -33.07
C ASN A 13 -8.40 -29.27 -32.40
N LEU A 14 -9.68 -29.63 -32.14
CA LEU A 14 -10.59 -28.75 -31.40
C LEU A 14 -10.33 -28.82 -29.89
N LEU A 15 -9.97 -29.97 -29.37
CA LEU A 15 -9.60 -30.15 -27.96
C LEU A 15 -8.22 -29.60 -27.63
N ALA A 16 -7.28 -29.55 -28.57
CA ALA A 16 -5.98 -28.92 -28.40
C ALA A 16 -6.03 -27.37 -28.47
N LYS A 17 -7.07 -26.79 -29.07
CA LYS A 17 -7.27 -25.33 -29.10
C LYS A 17 -7.93 -24.77 -27.84
N THR A 18 -8.55 -25.62 -27.02
CA THR A 18 -9.20 -25.19 -25.75
C THR A 18 -8.29 -25.29 -24.52
N PHE A 19 -7.02 -25.73 -24.68
CA PHE A 19 -6.05 -25.83 -23.55
C PHE A 19 -4.90 -24.84 -23.63
N ASN A 20 -4.88 -23.94 -24.61
CA ASN A 20 -3.96 -22.81 -24.67
C ASN A 20 -4.73 -21.47 -24.52
N GLU A 21 -5.61 -21.34 -23.57
CA GLU A 21 -5.76 -20.07 -22.88
C GLU A 21 -4.49 -19.94 -22.03
N GLU A 22 -3.44 -19.37 -22.60
CA GLU A 22 -2.39 -18.71 -21.83
C GLU A 22 -3.16 -17.85 -20.82
N ILE A 23 -3.09 -18.22 -19.55
CA ILE A 23 -3.49 -17.34 -18.45
C ILE A 23 -2.51 -16.15 -18.58
N THR A 24 -2.89 -15.17 -19.37
CA THR A 24 -2.17 -13.91 -19.47
C THR A 24 -2.29 -13.32 -18.08
N MET A 25 -1.23 -13.45 -17.29
CA MET A 25 -1.18 -12.93 -15.95
C MET A 25 -1.47 -11.43 -15.99
N GLN A 26 -2.53 -11.00 -15.33
CA GLN A 26 -2.94 -9.60 -15.35
C GLN A 26 -1.91 -8.80 -14.55
N ARG A 27 -1.34 -7.80 -15.21
CA ARG A 27 -0.38 -6.87 -14.60
C ARG A 27 -1.04 -6.04 -13.51
N ILE A 28 -0.33 -5.78 -12.42
CA ILE A 28 -0.79 -4.87 -11.37
C ILE A 28 -0.64 -3.43 -11.86
N ARG A 29 -1.77 -2.77 -12.18
CA ARG A 29 -1.80 -1.40 -12.74
C ARG A 29 -2.47 -0.40 -11.81
N LYS A 30 -3.29 -0.87 -10.88
CA LYS A 30 -4.10 -0.05 -9.98
C LYS A 30 -3.65 -0.18 -8.54
N ALA A 31 -3.65 0.94 -7.82
CA ALA A 31 -3.38 0.96 -6.39
C ALA A 31 -4.51 1.64 -5.62
N VAL A 32 -4.78 1.15 -4.42
CA VAL A 32 -5.73 1.72 -3.46
C VAL A 32 -4.96 2.19 -2.23
N ILE A 33 -5.16 3.45 -1.84
CA ILE A 33 -4.54 4.04 -0.65
C ILE A 33 -5.64 4.41 0.35
N PRO A 34 -5.88 3.60 1.39
CA PRO A 34 -6.80 3.94 2.47
C PRO A 34 -6.27 5.12 3.30
N ALA A 35 -7.01 6.23 3.33
CA ALA A 35 -6.68 7.47 4.04
C ALA A 35 -7.88 8.06 4.81
N ALA A 36 -8.86 7.22 5.20
CA ALA A 36 -10.11 7.66 5.82
C ALA A 36 -10.07 7.79 7.36
N GLY A 37 -8.99 7.32 8.01
CA GLY A 37 -8.85 7.29 9.47
C GLY A 37 -8.79 8.68 10.13
N PHE A 38 -9.26 8.81 11.38
CA PHE A 38 -9.32 10.09 12.09
C PHE A 38 -7.97 10.66 12.55
N GLY A 39 -6.91 9.84 12.62
CA GLY A 39 -5.59 10.29 13.05
C GLY A 39 -5.52 10.73 14.52
N THR A 40 -6.30 10.14 15.40
CA THR A 40 -6.45 10.58 16.82
C THR A 40 -5.17 10.59 17.62
N ARG A 41 -4.17 9.77 17.23
CA ARG A 41 -2.84 9.74 17.89
C ARG A 41 -2.08 11.05 17.76
N PHE A 42 -2.40 11.87 16.74
CA PHE A 42 -1.75 13.16 16.46
C PHE A 42 -2.59 14.38 16.87
N LEU A 43 -3.64 14.18 17.64
CA LEU A 43 -4.35 15.34 18.22
C LEU A 43 -3.39 16.16 19.11
N PRO A 44 -3.47 17.51 19.06
CA PRO A 44 -4.48 18.33 18.39
C PRO A 44 -4.24 18.63 16.90
N ALA A 45 -3.05 18.34 16.32
CA ALA A 45 -2.71 18.67 14.93
C ALA A 45 -3.74 18.13 13.93
N THR A 46 -4.19 16.89 14.10
CA THR A 46 -5.14 16.24 13.21
C THR A 46 -6.60 16.61 13.41
N LYS A 47 -6.89 17.60 14.28
CA LYS A 47 -8.24 18.17 14.40
C LYS A 47 -8.67 18.87 13.10
N ALA A 48 -7.74 19.55 12.44
CA ALA A 48 -8.00 20.35 11.23
C ALA A 48 -7.30 19.81 9.98
N GLN A 49 -6.29 18.96 10.13
CA GLN A 49 -5.47 18.45 9.03
C GLN A 49 -5.43 16.92 9.04
N PRO A 50 -5.55 16.26 7.88
CA PRO A 50 -5.32 14.82 7.77
C PRO A 50 -3.93 14.42 8.28
N LYS A 51 -3.81 13.28 8.98
CA LYS A 51 -2.50 12.76 9.39
C LYS A 51 -1.58 12.49 8.20
N GLU A 52 -2.17 12.10 7.09
CA GLU A 52 -1.50 11.81 5.82
C GLU A 52 -0.88 13.07 5.18
N MET A 53 -1.32 14.26 5.61
CA MET A 53 -0.79 15.57 5.19
C MET A 53 0.25 16.14 6.18
N LEU A 54 0.60 15.42 7.23
CA LEU A 54 1.70 15.83 8.09
C LEU A 54 3.02 15.76 7.30
N PRO A 55 3.81 16.85 7.25
CA PRO A 55 5.00 16.91 6.41
C PRO A 55 6.19 16.19 7.03
N ILE A 56 6.85 15.36 6.24
CA ILE A 56 8.18 14.83 6.54
C ILE A 56 9.17 15.75 5.83
N VAL A 57 9.83 16.61 6.59
CA VAL A 57 10.56 17.78 6.13
C VAL A 57 9.60 18.79 5.47
N ASP A 58 9.41 18.74 4.16
CA ASP A 58 8.57 19.64 3.36
C ASP A 58 7.50 18.91 2.53
N THR A 59 7.50 17.58 2.57
CA THR A 59 6.68 16.73 1.71
C THR A 59 5.65 15.96 2.55
N PRO A 60 4.34 16.04 2.26
CA PRO A 60 3.32 15.29 2.96
C PRO A 60 3.55 13.78 2.91
N ALA A 61 3.27 13.08 4.01
CA ALA A 61 3.48 11.62 4.12
C ALA A 61 2.84 10.84 2.97
N ILE A 62 1.62 11.22 2.55
CA ILE A 62 0.90 10.55 1.46
C ILE A 62 1.62 10.65 0.11
N GLN A 63 2.37 11.72 -0.13
CA GLN A 63 3.11 11.89 -1.39
C GLN A 63 4.22 10.84 -1.56
N TYR A 64 4.89 10.44 -0.47
CA TYR A 64 5.87 9.35 -0.50
C TYR A 64 5.23 8.03 -0.90
N ILE A 65 4.01 7.77 -0.44
CA ILE A 65 3.27 6.52 -0.73
C ILE A 65 2.79 6.52 -2.18
N VAL A 66 2.27 7.66 -2.67
CA VAL A 66 1.90 7.83 -4.09
C VAL A 66 3.12 7.67 -4.98
N LYS A 67 4.27 8.28 -4.61
CA LYS A 67 5.52 8.15 -5.35
C LYS A 67 6.00 6.69 -5.40
N GLU A 68 5.95 5.95 -4.29
CA GLU A 68 6.30 4.52 -4.28
C GLU A 68 5.43 3.73 -5.26
N ALA A 69 4.12 4.01 -5.32
CA ALA A 69 3.22 3.35 -6.26
C ALA A 69 3.61 3.63 -7.71
N LEU A 70 3.89 4.90 -8.05
CA LEU A 70 4.32 5.30 -9.41
C LEU A 70 5.67 4.68 -9.79
N ASP A 71 6.65 4.73 -8.89
CA ASP A 71 7.99 4.15 -9.08
C ASP A 71 7.93 2.61 -9.23
N SER A 72 6.83 1.99 -8.78
CA SER A 72 6.55 0.56 -8.94
C SER A 72 5.75 0.21 -10.20
N GLY A 73 5.42 1.20 -11.03
CA GLY A 73 4.73 1.00 -12.32
C GLY A 73 3.20 1.02 -12.22
N ILE A 74 2.62 1.55 -11.14
CA ILE A 74 1.18 1.78 -11.03
C ILE A 74 0.76 2.93 -11.97
N GLU A 75 -0.35 2.75 -12.66
CA GLU A 75 -0.88 3.68 -13.66
C GLU A 75 -2.05 4.51 -13.13
N GLU A 76 -2.84 3.96 -12.22
CA GLU A 76 -4.02 4.61 -11.64
C GLU A 76 -4.06 4.41 -10.13
N ILE A 77 -4.24 5.49 -9.38
CA ILE A 77 -4.27 5.46 -7.92
C ILE A 77 -5.64 5.91 -7.44
N LEU A 78 -6.24 5.11 -6.55
CA LEU A 78 -7.46 5.47 -5.85
C LEU A 78 -7.17 5.73 -4.37
N ILE A 79 -7.40 6.95 -3.91
CA ILE A 79 -7.32 7.29 -2.49
C ILE A 79 -8.72 7.21 -1.87
N ILE A 80 -8.88 6.37 -0.84
CA ILE A 80 -10.11 6.27 -0.08
C ILE A 80 -10.08 7.30 1.04
N THR A 81 -10.80 8.41 0.85
CA THR A 81 -10.85 9.53 1.80
C THR A 81 -12.00 9.37 2.79
N GLY A 82 -11.93 10.13 3.89
CA GLY A 82 -13.00 10.30 4.86
C GLY A 82 -13.56 11.73 4.89
N ARG A 83 -14.40 11.99 5.88
CA ARG A 83 -14.82 13.36 6.17
C ARG A 83 -13.61 14.19 6.63
N ASN A 84 -13.52 15.45 6.20
CA ASN A 84 -12.43 16.40 6.55
C ASN A 84 -11.06 16.01 5.98
N LYS A 85 -11.00 15.33 4.84
CA LYS A 85 -9.76 14.94 4.14
C LYS A 85 -9.49 15.75 2.86
N ARG A 86 -10.20 16.87 2.67
CA ARG A 86 -10.11 17.69 1.46
C ARG A 86 -8.67 18.15 1.14
N ALA A 87 -7.85 18.40 2.16
CA ALA A 87 -6.45 18.77 1.95
C ALA A 87 -5.63 17.73 1.18
N ILE A 88 -6.05 16.45 1.17
CA ILE A 88 -5.42 15.40 0.34
C ILE A 88 -5.82 15.60 -1.13
N GLU A 89 -7.09 15.94 -1.38
CA GLU A 89 -7.61 16.21 -2.72
C GLU A 89 -6.92 17.47 -3.29
N ASP A 90 -6.95 18.56 -2.53
CA ASP A 90 -6.32 19.85 -2.89
C ASP A 90 -4.80 19.71 -3.16
N HIS A 91 -4.11 18.74 -2.55
CA HIS A 91 -2.68 18.54 -2.73
C HIS A 91 -2.31 17.97 -4.11
N PHE A 92 -3.19 17.16 -4.70
CA PHE A 92 -2.99 16.55 -6.02
C PHE A 92 -3.74 17.29 -7.12
N ASP A 93 -4.55 18.32 -6.78
CA ASP A 93 -5.24 19.15 -7.75
C ASP A 93 -4.34 20.29 -8.25
N SER A 94 -4.62 20.81 -9.45
CA SER A 94 -3.95 22.00 -9.97
C SER A 94 -4.34 23.25 -9.17
N SER A 95 -3.38 24.15 -8.94
CA SER A 95 -3.59 25.44 -8.28
C SER A 95 -3.18 26.57 -9.20
N VAL A 96 -4.13 27.00 -10.04
CA VAL A 96 -3.88 28.01 -11.11
C VAL A 96 -3.29 29.31 -10.54
N GLU A 97 -3.81 29.79 -9.39
CA GLU A 97 -3.33 31.01 -8.75
C GLU A 97 -1.87 30.87 -8.28
N LEU A 98 -1.51 29.74 -7.69
CA LEU A 98 -0.15 29.46 -7.25
C LEU A 98 0.80 29.30 -8.44
N GLU A 99 0.37 28.61 -9.49
CA GLU A 99 1.14 28.42 -10.72
C GLU A 99 1.46 29.77 -11.38
N LEU A 100 0.47 30.65 -11.53
CA LEU A 100 0.66 32.00 -12.10
C LEU A 100 1.60 32.82 -11.20
N LEU A 101 1.47 32.74 -9.88
CA LEU A 101 2.36 33.43 -8.95
C LEU A 101 3.81 32.96 -9.12
N LEU A 102 4.05 31.65 -9.12
CA LEU A 102 5.40 31.10 -9.29
C LEU A 102 6.00 31.46 -10.64
N GLN A 103 5.19 31.41 -11.69
CA GLN A 103 5.59 31.84 -13.04
C GLN A 103 5.99 33.30 -13.07
N SER A 104 5.21 34.19 -12.48
CA SER A 104 5.49 35.64 -12.43
C SER A 104 6.77 35.98 -11.64
N GLN A 105 7.12 35.11 -10.65
CA GLN A 105 8.33 35.26 -9.84
C GLN A 105 9.55 34.55 -10.44
N GLY A 106 9.41 33.85 -11.57
CA GLY A 106 10.49 33.06 -12.18
C GLY A 106 10.91 31.81 -11.38
N LYS A 107 10.06 31.34 -10.47
CA LYS A 107 10.31 30.15 -9.62
C LYS A 107 10.02 28.85 -10.37
N ASN A 108 10.77 28.61 -11.44
CA ASN A 108 10.50 27.52 -12.39
C ASN A 108 10.60 26.11 -11.76
N LYS A 109 11.51 25.90 -10.79
CA LYS A 109 11.67 24.59 -10.11
C LYS A 109 10.41 24.26 -9.29
N GLN A 110 9.91 25.21 -8.51
CA GLN A 110 8.68 25.05 -7.73
C GLN A 110 7.45 24.89 -8.63
N LEU A 111 7.39 25.68 -9.74
CA LEU A 111 6.31 25.55 -10.71
C LEU A 111 6.27 24.15 -11.35
N ALA A 112 7.41 23.60 -11.75
CA ALA A 112 7.48 22.24 -12.28
C ALA A 112 7.00 21.23 -11.25
N MET A 113 7.48 21.33 -10.00
CA MET A 113 7.11 20.41 -8.90
C MET A 113 5.59 20.35 -8.70
N ILE A 114 4.87 21.49 -8.64
CA ILE A 114 3.42 21.47 -8.40
C ILE A 114 2.64 21.00 -9.63
N LYS A 115 3.14 21.21 -10.84
CA LYS A 115 2.53 20.69 -12.06
C LYS A 115 2.69 19.17 -12.16
N ASP A 116 3.87 18.65 -11.85
CA ASP A 116 4.12 17.20 -11.82
C ASP A 116 3.20 16.47 -10.84
N LEU A 117 2.86 17.14 -9.69
CA LEU A 117 1.89 16.59 -8.74
C LEU A 117 0.46 16.56 -9.31
N ALA A 118 0.05 17.61 -10.00
CA ALA A 118 -1.29 17.71 -10.59
C ALA A 118 -1.48 16.77 -11.79
N ASP A 119 -0.40 16.35 -12.44
CA ASP A 119 -0.45 15.42 -13.58
C ASP A 119 -0.60 13.93 -13.15
N ILE A 120 -0.49 13.64 -11.85
CA ILE A 120 -0.67 12.28 -11.32
C ILE A 120 -2.15 11.87 -11.44
N LYS A 121 -2.43 10.70 -12.01
CA LYS A 121 -3.79 10.17 -12.13
C LYS A 121 -4.28 9.62 -10.79
N VAL A 122 -4.82 10.49 -9.95
CA VAL A 122 -5.41 10.15 -8.65
C VAL A 122 -6.92 10.27 -8.72
N HIS A 123 -7.61 9.25 -8.23
CA HIS A 123 -9.05 9.20 -8.06
C HIS A 123 -9.40 9.22 -6.56
N PHE A 124 -10.56 9.76 -6.21
CA PHE A 124 -10.99 9.83 -4.83
C PHE A 124 -12.37 9.20 -4.64
N ILE A 125 -12.48 8.29 -3.68
CA ILE A 125 -13.77 7.76 -3.21
C ILE A 125 -13.86 7.96 -1.71
N ARG A 126 -15.05 8.38 -1.24
CA ARG A 126 -15.26 8.60 0.18
C ARG A 126 -15.80 7.36 0.88
N GLN A 127 -15.10 6.89 1.90
CA GLN A 127 -15.65 6.00 2.91
C GLN A 127 -16.64 6.80 3.79
N LYS A 128 -17.93 6.50 3.71
CA LYS A 128 -18.99 7.30 4.36
C LYS A 128 -18.98 7.18 5.89
N ALA A 129 -18.55 6.03 6.40
CA ALA A 129 -18.41 5.74 7.83
C ALA A 129 -17.10 4.98 8.07
N PRO A 130 -16.32 5.29 9.11
CA PRO A 130 -15.05 4.64 9.41
C PRO A 130 -15.29 3.26 10.04
N ARG A 131 -15.54 2.26 9.19
CA ARG A 131 -15.84 0.88 9.61
C ARG A 131 -14.65 -0.08 9.50
N GLY A 132 -13.44 0.45 9.44
CA GLY A 132 -12.21 -0.33 9.39
C GLY A 132 -11.55 -0.38 8.01
N LEU A 133 -10.37 -1.02 7.97
CA LEU A 133 -9.54 -1.11 6.78
C LEU A 133 -10.20 -1.95 5.68
N GLY A 134 -10.81 -3.08 6.03
CA GLY A 134 -11.51 -3.93 5.07
C GLY A 134 -12.67 -3.20 4.38
N ASP A 135 -13.45 -2.39 5.13
CA ASP A 135 -14.51 -1.56 4.55
C ASP A 135 -13.95 -0.45 3.63
N ALA A 136 -12.80 0.12 3.97
CA ALA A 136 -12.13 1.09 3.10
C ALA A 136 -11.69 0.43 1.77
N VAL A 137 -11.10 -0.76 1.82
CA VAL A 137 -10.74 -1.52 0.62
C VAL A 137 -11.99 -1.89 -0.19
N LEU A 138 -13.07 -2.29 0.47
CA LEU A 138 -14.34 -2.62 -0.20
C LEU A 138 -14.92 -1.43 -1.00
N CYS A 139 -14.69 -0.18 -0.56
CA CYS A 139 -15.10 1.01 -1.32
C CYS A 139 -14.44 1.08 -2.71
N ALA A 140 -13.34 0.40 -2.93
CA ALA A 140 -12.63 0.39 -4.20
C ALA A 140 -13.23 -0.58 -5.25
N LYS A 141 -14.17 -1.46 -4.87
CA LYS A 141 -14.70 -2.54 -5.73
C LYS A 141 -15.08 -2.09 -7.14
N ALA A 142 -15.82 -0.98 -7.26
CA ALA A 142 -16.28 -0.49 -8.56
C ALA A 142 -15.15 0.10 -9.43
N PHE A 143 -14.11 0.63 -8.82
CA PHE A 143 -12.93 1.16 -9.52
C PHE A 143 -11.99 0.05 -9.98
N ILE A 144 -11.78 -0.95 -9.15
CA ILE A 144 -10.88 -2.07 -9.43
C ILE A 144 -11.50 -3.00 -10.49
N GLY A 145 -12.78 -3.32 -10.39
CA GLY A 145 -13.41 -4.33 -11.25
C GLY A 145 -12.85 -5.73 -10.98
N ASP A 146 -12.43 -6.40 -12.03
CA ASP A 146 -11.93 -7.78 -11.99
C ASP A 146 -10.39 -7.86 -12.14
N GLU A 147 -9.66 -6.78 -11.87
CA GLU A 147 -8.20 -6.73 -11.94
C GLU A 147 -7.55 -6.98 -10.58
N PRO A 148 -6.37 -7.65 -10.52
CA PRO A 148 -5.55 -7.64 -9.31
C PRO A 148 -5.03 -6.23 -9.05
N PHE A 149 -4.83 -5.87 -7.78
CA PHE A 149 -4.51 -4.51 -7.41
C PHE A 149 -3.62 -4.43 -6.17
N ALA A 150 -2.91 -3.32 -6.05
CA ALA A 150 -2.11 -3.02 -4.88
C ALA A 150 -2.92 -2.29 -3.80
N VAL A 151 -2.57 -2.50 -2.52
CA VAL A 151 -3.03 -1.66 -1.40
C VAL A 151 -1.81 -1.16 -0.64
N LEU A 152 -1.74 0.17 -0.43
CA LEU A 152 -0.69 0.82 0.35
C LEU A 152 -1.35 1.62 1.48
N LEU A 153 -0.98 1.34 2.73
CA LEU A 153 -1.51 2.11 3.85
C LEU A 153 -0.97 3.54 3.86
N GLY A 154 -1.86 4.51 4.06
CA GLY A 154 -1.59 5.95 3.92
C GLY A 154 -0.69 6.56 5.01
N ASP A 155 -0.26 5.77 5.99
CA ASP A 155 0.60 6.18 7.11
C ASP A 155 1.81 5.26 7.32
N ASP A 156 2.19 4.51 6.31
CA ASP A 156 3.30 3.55 6.37
C ASP A 156 4.28 3.82 5.23
N ILE A 157 5.41 4.42 5.51
CA ILE A 157 6.42 4.79 4.52
C ILE A 157 7.55 3.77 4.53
N VAL A 158 7.94 3.29 3.36
CA VAL A 158 9.10 2.41 3.20
C VAL A 158 10.16 3.13 2.35
N TYR A 159 11.35 3.29 2.91
CA TYR A 159 12.49 3.85 2.19
C TYR A 159 13.33 2.73 1.55
N ASN A 160 13.25 2.60 0.27
CA ASN A 160 14.14 1.85 -0.60
C ASN A 160 14.07 2.46 -2.00
N PRO A 161 14.90 3.46 -2.32
CA PRO A 161 14.80 4.20 -3.57
C PRO A 161 15.23 3.39 -4.79
N GLU A 162 16.06 2.36 -4.62
CA GLU A 162 16.55 1.52 -5.73
C GLU A 162 15.54 0.42 -6.09
N ASN A 163 14.89 -0.17 -5.08
CA ASN A 163 13.89 -1.22 -5.28
C ASN A 163 12.69 -0.99 -4.34
N PRO A 164 11.70 -0.16 -4.72
CA PRO A 164 10.54 0.16 -3.90
C PRO A 164 9.83 -1.09 -3.38
N CYS A 165 9.30 -1.02 -2.15
CA CYS A 165 8.65 -2.17 -1.52
C CYS A 165 7.51 -2.75 -2.39
N LEU A 166 6.64 -1.89 -2.94
CA LEU A 166 5.57 -2.36 -3.81
C LEU A 166 6.08 -3.05 -5.07
N LYS A 167 7.20 -2.58 -5.64
CA LYS A 167 7.82 -3.22 -6.81
C LYS A 167 8.27 -4.63 -6.47
N GLN A 168 8.89 -4.85 -5.30
CA GLN A 168 9.26 -6.20 -4.83
C GLN A 168 8.05 -7.13 -4.72
N LEU A 169 6.90 -6.61 -4.24
CA LEU A 169 5.66 -7.39 -4.17
C LEU A 169 5.10 -7.72 -5.56
N ILE A 170 5.20 -6.80 -6.52
CA ILE A 170 4.76 -7.02 -7.90
C ILE A 170 5.63 -8.11 -8.56
N GLU A 171 6.95 -8.03 -8.40
CA GLU A 171 7.89 -9.05 -8.89
C GLU A 171 7.58 -10.44 -8.26
N CYS A 172 7.27 -10.48 -6.96
CA CYS A 172 6.83 -11.70 -6.29
C CYS A 172 5.48 -12.22 -6.83
N TYR A 173 4.54 -11.35 -7.15
CA TYR A 173 3.25 -11.72 -7.76
C TYR A 173 3.46 -12.32 -9.16
N ASP A 174 4.39 -11.78 -9.94
CA ASP A 174 4.71 -12.27 -11.28
C ASP A 174 5.27 -13.71 -11.24
N GLU A 175 5.94 -14.10 -10.16
CA GLU A 175 6.45 -15.47 -9.96
C GLU A 175 5.43 -16.37 -9.23
N HIS A 176 4.64 -15.81 -8.32
CA HIS A 176 3.70 -16.50 -7.44
C HIS A 176 2.32 -15.86 -7.47
N PRO A 177 1.52 -16.11 -8.53
CA PRO A 177 0.18 -15.50 -8.66
C PRO A 177 -0.73 -15.82 -7.46
N GLY A 178 -1.36 -14.76 -6.92
CA GLY A 178 -2.22 -14.86 -5.76
C GLY A 178 -2.23 -13.58 -4.91
N ILE A 179 -2.44 -13.71 -3.62
CA ILE A 179 -2.34 -12.60 -2.66
C ILE A 179 -0.90 -12.51 -2.19
N ILE A 180 -0.27 -11.33 -2.28
CA ILE A 180 1.07 -11.08 -1.74
C ILE A 180 0.97 -10.06 -0.60
N LEU A 181 1.49 -10.44 0.56
CA LEU A 181 1.53 -9.60 1.76
C LEU A 181 2.95 -9.11 1.98
N GLY A 182 3.14 -7.79 2.02
CA GLY A 182 4.41 -7.21 2.45
C GLY A 182 4.58 -7.39 3.96
N ALA A 183 5.67 -8.00 4.36
CA ALA A 183 5.92 -8.36 5.75
C ALA A 183 7.35 -8.03 6.20
N GLN A 184 7.57 -7.87 7.49
CA GLN A 184 8.89 -7.84 8.13
C GLN A 184 8.84 -8.48 9.51
N PHE A 185 10.00 -8.94 9.99
CA PHE A 185 10.12 -9.42 11.35
C PHE A 185 10.10 -8.25 12.33
N VAL A 186 9.18 -8.29 13.29
CA VAL A 186 9.06 -7.29 14.34
C VAL A 186 9.58 -7.82 15.68
N PRO A 187 9.99 -6.93 16.60
CA PRO A 187 10.27 -7.30 17.99
C PRO A 187 9.06 -7.96 18.66
N GLU A 188 9.29 -8.89 19.58
CA GLU A 188 8.23 -9.62 20.27
C GLU A 188 7.20 -8.73 20.99
N ASP A 189 7.62 -7.61 21.54
CA ASP A 189 6.76 -6.63 22.21
C ASP A 189 5.85 -5.87 21.24
N LYS A 190 6.06 -6.00 19.93
CA LYS A 190 5.30 -5.34 18.87
C LYS A 190 4.31 -6.24 18.14
N VAL A 191 4.33 -7.56 18.36
CA VAL A 191 3.43 -8.49 17.64
C VAL A 191 1.96 -8.16 17.85
N SER A 192 1.58 -7.67 19.04
CA SER A 192 0.20 -7.29 19.35
C SER A 192 -0.30 -6.01 18.66
N SER A 193 0.54 -5.41 17.78
CA SER A 193 0.16 -4.22 17.01
C SER A 193 -0.24 -4.53 15.57
N TYR A 194 0.03 -5.75 15.08
CA TYR A 194 -0.05 -6.11 13.66
C TYR A 194 -0.75 -7.45 13.43
N GLY A 195 -1.17 -7.68 12.19
CA GLY A 195 -1.51 -9.01 11.71
C GLY A 195 -0.26 -9.88 11.60
N ILE A 196 -0.25 -11.04 12.23
CA ILE A 196 0.92 -11.93 12.30
C ILE A 196 0.69 -13.15 11.41
N VAL A 197 1.70 -13.45 10.59
CA VAL A 197 1.70 -14.57 9.64
C VAL A 197 1.97 -15.90 10.37
N SER A 198 1.15 -16.90 10.07
CA SER A 198 1.43 -18.29 10.29
C SER A 198 1.64 -18.98 8.95
N GLY A 199 2.80 -19.57 8.71
CA GLY A 199 3.13 -20.14 7.41
C GLY A 199 4.46 -20.88 7.41
N GLU A 200 4.83 -21.41 6.25
CA GLU A 200 6.09 -22.11 5.99
C GLU A 200 7.00 -21.31 5.05
N ALA A 201 8.29 -21.33 5.28
CA ALA A 201 9.27 -20.71 4.42
C ALA A 201 9.38 -21.50 3.10
N LEU A 202 9.28 -20.78 1.97
CA LEU A 202 9.56 -21.30 0.63
C LEU A 202 10.97 -20.91 0.17
N ALA A 203 11.43 -19.72 0.60
CA ALA A 203 12.77 -19.21 0.38
C ALA A 203 13.17 -18.32 1.56
N ASP A 204 14.36 -17.73 1.54
CA ASP A 204 14.89 -16.92 2.65
C ASP A 204 13.96 -15.76 3.07
N ASN A 205 13.26 -15.16 2.10
CA ASN A 205 12.36 -14.02 2.32
C ASN A 205 10.92 -14.27 1.88
N LEU A 206 10.56 -15.48 1.43
CA LEU A 206 9.23 -15.82 0.93
C LEU A 206 8.59 -16.93 1.76
N TYR A 207 7.35 -16.69 2.19
CA TYR A 207 6.59 -17.61 3.04
C TYR A 207 5.23 -17.92 2.42
N ARG A 208 4.83 -19.19 2.38
CA ARG A 208 3.45 -19.57 2.10
C ARG A 208 2.63 -19.35 3.36
N VAL A 209 1.57 -18.54 3.26
CA VAL A 209 0.70 -18.22 4.39
C VAL A 209 -0.35 -19.29 4.56
N HIS A 210 -0.47 -19.84 5.77
CA HIS A 210 -1.51 -20.79 6.16
C HIS A 210 -2.62 -20.11 6.94
N ASN A 211 -2.28 -19.11 7.75
CA ASN A 211 -3.22 -18.34 8.54
C ASN A 211 -2.66 -16.95 8.89
N LEU A 212 -3.55 -16.04 9.26
CA LEU A 212 -3.25 -14.70 9.75
C LEU A 212 -4.00 -14.47 11.05
N VAL A 213 -3.31 -13.89 12.05
CA VAL A 213 -3.91 -13.57 13.35
C VAL A 213 -3.77 -12.08 13.59
N GLU A 214 -4.91 -11.38 13.66
CA GLU A 214 -4.94 -9.92 13.91
C GLU A 214 -4.64 -9.62 15.37
N LYS A 215 -3.57 -8.86 15.62
CA LYS A 215 -3.15 -8.36 16.94
C LYS A 215 -3.20 -9.43 18.03
N PRO A 216 -2.50 -10.57 17.87
CA PRO A 216 -2.49 -11.61 18.86
C PRO A 216 -1.87 -11.11 20.17
N LYS A 217 -2.20 -11.76 21.28
CA LYS A 217 -1.37 -11.59 22.47
C LYS A 217 0.03 -12.15 22.19
N LYS A 218 1.05 -11.66 22.90
CA LYS A 218 2.44 -12.06 22.68
C LYS A 218 2.61 -13.59 22.77
N GLU A 219 1.97 -14.22 23.75
CA GLU A 219 1.99 -15.67 24.00
C GLU A 219 1.29 -16.50 22.94
N ASP A 220 0.33 -15.89 22.20
CA ASP A 220 -0.49 -16.56 21.18
C ASP A 220 0.01 -16.26 19.74
N ALA A 221 1.05 -15.44 19.59
CA ALA A 221 1.56 -15.06 18.28
C ALA A 221 2.24 -16.25 17.59
N PRO A 222 1.78 -16.65 16.37
CA PRO A 222 2.33 -17.83 15.69
C PRO A 222 3.77 -17.62 15.19
N SER A 223 4.19 -16.38 15.01
CA SER A 223 5.53 -15.98 14.58
C SER A 223 5.81 -14.52 14.97
N ARG A 224 6.90 -13.97 14.47
CA ARG A 224 7.18 -12.52 14.51
C ARG A 224 7.10 -11.86 13.14
N LEU A 225 6.67 -12.57 12.11
CA LEU A 225 6.51 -12.04 10.76
C LEU A 225 5.18 -11.28 10.69
N ALA A 226 5.26 -9.95 10.69
CA ALA A 226 4.14 -9.03 10.71
C ALA A 226 3.82 -8.52 9.31
N VAL A 227 2.54 -8.46 8.95
CA VAL A 227 2.07 -7.84 7.71
C VAL A 227 2.09 -6.32 7.87
N LEU A 228 2.79 -5.64 6.99
CA LEU A 228 3.11 -4.23 7.12
C LEU A 228 2.76 -3.44 5.86
N GLY A 229 1.55 -2.95 5.81
CA GLY A 229 1.12 -1.81 4.99
C GLY A 229 1.12 -1.97 3.47
N ARG A 230 1.65 -3.04 2.90
CA ARG A 230 1.70 -3.30 1.45
C ARG A 230 1.08 -4.64 1.14
N TYR A 231 0.18 -4.65 0.12
CA TYR A 231 -0.55 -5.84 -0.30
C TYR A 231 -0.71 -5.84 -1.81
N ILE A 232 -0.63 -7.02 -2.44
CA ILE A 232 -1.26 -7.30 -3.73
C ILE A 232 -2.46 -8.19 -3.44
N LEU A 233 -3.62 -7.78 -3.90
CA LEU A 233 -4.89 -8.47 -3.67
C LEU A 233 -5.54 -8.87 -5.00
N THR A 234 -6.32 -9.92 -4.95
CA THR A 234 -7.14 -10.40 -6.06
C THR A 234 -8.61 -9.98 -5.88
N PRO A 235 -9.40 -9.82 -6.97
CA PRO A 235 -10.78 -9.27 -6.90
C PRO A 235 -11.74 -10.10 -6.04
N ASP A 236 -11.48 -11.39 -5.84
CA ASP A 236 -12.28 -12.27 -4.99
C ASP A 236 -12.35 -11.78 -3.53
N ILE A 237 -11.37 -10.99 -3.09
CA ILE A 237 -11.36 -10.38 -1.76
C ILE A 237 -12.61 -9.55 -1.50
N PHE A 238 -13.18 -8.89 -2.52
CA PHE A 238 -14.37 -8.07 -2.36
C PHE A 238 -15.59 -8.88 -1.92
N ASN A 239 -15.76 -10.08 -2.49
CA ASN A 239 -16.87 -10.96 -2.09
C ASN A 239 -16.71 -11.46 -0.65
N ILE A 240 -15.48 -11.65 -0.18
CA ILE A 240 -15.19 -12.02 1.20
C ILE A 240 -15.47 -10.83 2.12
N LEU A 241 -14.99 -9.63 1.76
CA LEU A 241 -15.19 -8.41 2.55
C LEU A 241 -16.68 -8.05 2.72
N GLU A 242 -17.52 -8.24 1.69
CA GLU A 242 -18.97 -8.03 1.77
C GLU A 242 -19.64 -8.90 2.85
N ASN A 243 -19.08 -10.07 3.15
CA ASN A 243 -19.61 -11.02 4.11
C ASN A 243 -18.82 -11.06 5.43
N THR A 244 -17.71 -10.30 5.54
CA THR A 244 -16.89 -10.24 6.74
C THR A 244 -17.62 -9.45 7.84
N LYS A 245 -17.81 -10.08 9.00
CA LYS A 245 -18.40 -9.43 10.15
C LYS A 245 -17.38 -8.53 10.83
N PRO A 246 -17.82 -7.42 11.48
CA PRO A 246 -16.93 -6.62 12.29
C PRO A 246 -16.24 -7.46 13.39
N GLY A 247 -14.92 -7.33 13.47
CA GLY A 247 -14.04 -8.01 14.42
C GLY A 247 -13.56 -7.06 15.53
N VAL A 248 -12.26 -7.07 15.80
CA VAL A 248 -11.62 -6.23 16.82
C VAL A 248 -11.95 -4.75 16.59
N GLY A 249 -12.34 -4.04 17.64
CA GLY A 249 -12.71 -2.63 17.56
C GLY A 249 -14.06 -2.34 16.87
N ASN A 250 -14.89 -3.36 16.61
CA ASN A 250 -16.10 -3.28 15.81
C ASN A 250 -15.84 -2.77 14.38
N GLU A 251 -14.70 -3.17 13.81
CA GLU A 251 -14.24 -2.81 12.46
C GLU A 251 -14.22 -4.04 11.56
N VAL A 252 -14.48 -3.86 10.26
CA VAL A 252 -14.24 -4.87 9.22
C VAL A 252 -12.74 -4.93 8.97
N GLN A 253 -12.11 -5.98 9.49
CA GLN A 253 -10.66 -6.15 9.39
C GLN A 253 -10.28 -6.80 8.05
N LEU A 254 -9.30 -6.22 7.37
CA LEU A 254 -8.74 -6.81 6.15
C LEU A 254 -8.07 -8.17 6.46
N THR A 255 -7.40 -8.27 7.61
CA THR A 255 -6.73 -9.49 8.06
C THR A 255 -7.70 -10.68 8.20
N ASP A 256 -8.93 -10.43 8.73
CA ASP A 256 -9.95 -11.47 8.85
C ASP A 256 -10.43 -11.95 7.47
N ALA A 257 -10.59 -11.02 6.52
CA ALA A 257 -10.96 -11.37 5.15
C ALA A 257 -9.84 -12.15 4.44
N LEU A 258 -8.58 -11.77 4.64
CA LEU A 258 -7.43 -12.49 4.10
C LEU A 258 -7.31 -13.90 4.68
N ALA A 259 -7.55 -14.07 5.98
CA ALA A 259 -7.57 -15.39 6.64
C ALA A 259 -8.69 -16.30 6.12
N ALA A 260 -9.81 -15.72 5.67
CA ALA A 260 -10.94 -16.45 5.09
C ALA A 260 -10.77 -16.74 3.58
N SER A 261 -9.79 -16.14 2.91
CA SER A 261 -9.52 -16.35 1.49
C SER A 261 -9.02 -17.78 1.24
N LYS A 262 -9.44 -18.33 0.08
CA LYS A 262 -8.93 -19.60 -0.45
C LYS A 262 -7.87 -19.42 -1.52
N THR A 263 -7.59 -18.18 -1.90
CA THR A 263 -6.56 -17.84 -2.86
C THR A 263 -5.19 -18.11 -2.26
N ASN A 264 -4.26 -18.62 -3.05
CA ASN A 264 -2.88 -18.79 -2.61
C ASN A 264 -2.35 -17.47 -2.06
N THR A 265 -1.86 -17.49 -0.85
CA THR A 265 -1.37 -16.29 -0.16
C THR A 265 0.08 -16.49 0.23
N TYR A 266 0.88 -15.49 -0.09
CA TYR A 266 2.31 -15.46 0.22
C TYR A 266 2.63 -14.21 1.03
N ALA A 267 3.63 -14.30 1.90
CA ALA A 267 4.20 -13.16 2.61
C ALA A 267 5.64 -12.99 2.16
N LEU A 268 5.95 -11.82 1.61
CA LEU A 268 7.30 -11.43 1.22
C LEU A 268 7.92 -10.57 2.32
N ALA A 269 9.01 -11.04 2.92
CA ALA A 269 9.82 -10.23 3.82
C ALA A 269 10.64 -9.22 2.97
N TYR A 270 10.02 -8.08 2.67
CA TYR A 270 10.58 -7.08 1.77
C TYR A 270 11.79 -6.36 2.38
N GLU A 271 12.64 -5.85 1.52
CA GLU A 271 13.79 -5.02 1.87
C GLU A 271 13.41 -3.54 1.88
N GLY A 272 13.89 -2.81 2.89
CA GLY A 272 13.66 -1.38 3.05
C GLY A 272 13.52 -0.97 4.52
N ILE A 273 13.67 0.32 4.76
CA ILE A 273 13.52 0.91 6.10
C ILE A 273 12.08 1.42 6.22
N ARG A 274 11.33 0.80 7.11
CA ARG A 274 9.93 1.15 7.36
C ARG A 274 9.82 2.22 8.45
N TYR A 275 8.95 3.20 8.20
CA TYR A 275 8.54 4.23 9.16
C TYR A 275 7.02 4.20 9.33
N ASP A 276 6.55 3.82 10.53
CA ASP A 276 5.15 3.95 10.93
C ASP A 276 4.85 5.42 11.25
N THR A 277 4.43 6.17 10.25
CA THR A 277 4.07 7.59 10.43
C THR A 277 2.69 7.78 11.07
N GLY A 278 1.98 6.70 11.36
CA GLY A 278 0.79 6.68 12.21
C GLY A 278 1.09 6.71 13.70
N ASP A 279 2.36 6.54 14.11
CA ASP A 279 2.87 6.70 15.47
C ASP A 279 3.79 7.91 15.60
N LYS A 280 3.76 8.59 16.75
CA LYS A 280 4.54 9.83 16.97
C LYS A 280 6.05 9.60 16.88
N LEU A 281 6.55 8.50 17.47
CA LEU A 281 7.98 8.19 17.44
C LEU A 281 8.42 7.78 16.03
N GLY A 282 7.61 6.97 15.32
CA GLY A 282 7.86 6.59 13.93
C GLY A 282 7.88 7.80 13.00
N TYR A 283 6.95 8.74 13.18
CA TYR A 283 6.92 10.02 12.46
C TYR A 283 8.18 10.87 12.70
N LEU A 284 8.63 10.99 13.97
CA LEU A 284 9.86 11.73 14.28
C LEU A 284 11.10 11.06 13.68
N LYS A 285 11.20 9.73 13.75
CA LYS A 285 12.29 8.99 13.10
C LYS A 285 12.32 9.23 11.60
N ALA A 286 11.16 9.13 10.92
CA ALA A 286 11.05 9.46 9.51
C ALA A 286 11.54 10.87 9.22
N THR A 287 11.05 11.88 9.97
CA THR A 287 11.42 13.28 9.78
C THR A 287 12.93 13.50 9.94
N VAL A 288 13.55 12.95 10.98
CA VAL A 288 14.99 13.07 11.21
C VAL A 288 15.80 12.41 10.09
N GLU A 289 15.47 11.18 9.72
CA GLU A 289 16.24 10.44 8.73
C GLU A 289 16.06 10.99 7.31
N TYR A 290 14.86 11.45 6.96
CA TYR A 290 14.64 12.14 5.67
C TYR A 290 15.33 13.51 5.63
N ALA A 291 15.37 14.26 6.77
CA ALA A 291 16.13 15.50 6.86
C ALA A 291 17.63 15.28 6.67
N LEU A 292 18.18 14.19 7.24
CA LEU A 292 19.59 13.82 7.05
C LEU A 292 19.93 13.41 5.61
N ARG A 293 18.97 12.87 4.87
CA ARG A 293 19.11 12.49 3.44
C ARG A 293 18.82 13.63 2.47
N ASN A 294 18.27 14.74 2.98
CA ASN A 294 17.91 15.89 2.15
C ASN A 294 19.16 16.60 1.63
N GLU A 295 19.22 16.87 0.32
CA GLU A 295 20.40 17.48 -0.33
C GLU A 295 20.68 18.90 0.16
N GLU A 296 19.65 19.69 0.51
CA GLU A 296 19.79 21.07 0.95
C GLU A 296 20.07 21.19 2.46
N LEU A 297 19.49 20.31 3.27
CA LEU A 297 19.48 20.42 4.73
C LEU A 297 20.44 19.46 5.41
N GLY A 298 20.76 18.31 4.79
CA GLY A 298 21.34 17.15 5.48
C GLY A 298 22.62 17.44 6.23
N GLU A 299 23.59 18.13 5.63
CA GLU A 299 24.86 18.45 6.29
C GLU A 299 24.68 19.45 7.44
N ASN A 300 23.87 20.48 7.26
CA ASN A 300 23.60 21.47 8.30
C ASN A 300 22.82 20.85 9.47
N PHE A 301 21.85 20.01 9.16
CA PHE A 301 21.05 19.31 10.16
C PHE A 301 21.89 18.29 10.96
N LYS A 302 22.77 17.58 10.28
CA LYS A 302 23.73 16.66 10.92
C LYS A 302 24.69 17.39 11.86
N ALA A 303 25.19 18.58 11.48
CA ALA A 303 26.01 19.42 12.32
C ALA A 303 25.23 19.84 13.58
N TYR A 304 24.00 20.35 13.40
CA TYR A 304 23.13 20.72 14.51
C TYR A 304 22.86 19.56 15.47
N LEU A 305 22.56 18.34 14.97
CA LEU A 305 22.32 17.17 15.82
C LEU A 305 23.55 16.78 16.65
N LYS A 306 24.77 17.04 16.17
CA LYS A 306 26.00 16.79 16.93
C LYS A 306 26.24 17.80 18.06
N GLU A 307 25.65 19.00 17.96
CA GLU A 307 25.75 20.05 18.98
C GLU A 307 24.69 19.89 20.07
N LEU A 308 23.66 19.04 19.84
CA LEU A 308 22.67 18.75 20.87
C LEU A 308 23.27 17.95 22.02
N ASP A 309 23.11 18.47 23.21
CA ASP A 309 23.39 17.75 24.46
C ASP A 309 22.20 16.83 24.74
N LEU A 310 22.39 15.54 24.51
CA LEU A 310 21.38 14.50 24.73
C LEU A 310 21.74 13.74 26.00
N GLU A 311 21.62 14.43 27.18
CA GLU A 311 21.77 13.77 28.48
C GLU A 311 20.75 12.65 28.73
#